data_2f8b9527a179c886a9dabf3613b456cd
#
_entry.id   2f8b9527a179c886a9dabf3613b456cd
#
_cell.length_a   1.000
_cell.length_b   1.000
_cell.length_c   1.000
_cell.angle_alpha   90.00
_cell.angle_beta   90.00
_cell.angle_gamma   90.00
#
_symmetry.space_group_name_H-M   'P 1'
#
loop_
_entity.id
_entity.type
_entity.pdbx_description
1 polymer ?
#
loop_
_entity_poly.entity_id
_entity_poly.type
_entity_poly.pdbx_seq_one_letter_code
_entity_poly.pdbx_strand_id
1 'polypeptide(L)' 'MNEVQKQATAVDMTNVLKELLREHVVGFISAEEENGMRFSLAGGKTFSIKVEEVL' A
#
# COMPACT_ATOMS: atom_id res chain seq x y z
N MET A 1 -14.68 18.81 -3.85
CA MET A 1 -14.04 18.65 -3.43
C MET A 1 -13.01 18.96 -3.27
N ASN A 2 -12.43 19.14 -2.73
CA ASN A 2 -11.45 19.57 -2.49
C ASN A 2 -10.47 18.97 -1.87
N GLU A 3 -10.63 18.10 -1.16
CA GLU A 3 -9.64 17.43 -0.53
C GLU A 3 -8.67 16.90 -1.40
N VAL A 4 -8.97 16.74 -2.58
CA VAL A 4 -7.98 16.33 -3.51
C VAL A 4 -6.83 17.23 -3.55
N GLN A 5 -6.99 18.39 -3.03
CA GLN A 5 -5.88 19.30 -3.03
C GLN A 5 -4.92 19.07 -1.92
N LYS A 6 -5.28 18.25 -0.96
CA LYS A 6 -4.36 17.97 0.11
C LYS A 6 -3.19 17.20 -0.41
N GLN A 7 -2.05 17.46 0.10
CA GLN A 7 -0.89 16.69 -0.26
C GLN A 7 -0.95 15.36 0.43
N ALA A 8 -0.85 14.31 -0.34
CA ALA A 8 -0.84 12.97 0.22
C ALA A 8 0.55 12.68 0.77
N THR A 9 0.58 12.06 1.93
CA THR A 9 1.85 11.65 2.51
C THR A 9 2.15 10.21 2.08
N ALA A 10 3.35 9.75 2.39
CA ALA A 10 3.69 8.36 2.11
C ALA A 10 2.75 7.40 2.83
N VAL A 11 2.30 7.79 4.02
CA VAL A 11 1.35 6.96 4.77
C VAL A 11 0.02 6.91 4.03
N ASP A 12 -0.44 8.06 3.52
CA ASP A 12 -1.69 8.09 2.78
C ASP A 12 -1.61 7.20 1.54
N MET A 13 -0.51 7.29 0.82
CA MET A 13 -0.34 6.50 -0.38
C MET A 13 -0.26 5.02 -0.05
N THR A 14 0.38 4.69 1.06
CA THR A 14 0.46 3.31 1.50
C THR A 14 -0.94 2.76 1.78
N ASN A 15 -1.78 3.55 2.43
CA ASN A 15 -3.14 3.11 2.73
C ASN A 15 -3.95 2.89 1.46
N VAL A 16 -3.78 3.75 0.47
CA VAL A 16 -4.46 3.58 -0.80
C VAL A 16 -4.01 2.29 -1.48
N LEU A 17 -2.71 2.03 -1.45
CA LEU A 17 -2.18 0.81 -2.04
C LEU A 17 -2.73 -0.44 -1.35
N LYS A 18 -2.85 -0.40 -0.03
CA LYS A 18 -3.40 -1.54 0.69
C LYS A 18 -4.81 -1.84 0.21
N GLU A 19 -5.62 -0.79 0.04
CA GLU A 19 -6.98 -0.99 -0.42
C GLU A 19 -7.01 -1.58 -1.82
N LEU A 20 -6.21 -1.03 -2.72
CA LEU A 20 -6.17 -1.50 -4.09
C LEU A 20 -5.69 -2.95 -4.17
N LEU A 21 -4.68 -3.29 -3.39
CA LEU A 21 -4.19 -4.65 -3.39
C LEU A 21 -5.24 -5.63 -2.89
N ARG A 22 -5.95 -5.25 -1.84
CA ARG A 22 -7.01 -6.12 -1.33
C ARG A 22 -8.11 -6.33 -2.35
N GLU A 23 -8.40 -5.32 -3.15
CA GLU A 23 -9.47 -5.41 -4.12
C GLU A 23 -9.09 -6.16 -5.37
N HIS A 24 -7.83 -6.07 -5.76
CA HIS A 24 -7.44 -6.55 -7.08
C HIS A 24 -6.52 -7.75 -7.07
N VAL A 25 -5.94 -8.10 -5.93
CA VAL A 25 -4.97 -9.17 -5.87
C VAL A 25 -5.39 -10.17 -4.82
N VAL A 26 -5.34 -11.45 -5.18
CA VAL A 26 -5.70 -12.51 -4.25
C VAL A 26 -4.53 -12.78 -3.33
N GLY A 27 -4.68 -12.40 -2.07
CA GLY A 27 -3.62 -12.53 -1.10
C GLY A 27 -3.97 -11.79 0.17
N PHE A 28 -2.97 -11.52 0.98
CA PHE A 28 -3.21 -10.81 2.23
C PHE A 28 -1.97 -10.04 2.64
N ILE A 29 -2.17 -9.03 3.48
CA ILE A 29 -1.07 -8.24 4.02
C ILE A 29 -0.50 -9.00 5.19
N SER A 30 0.74 -9.46 5.06
CA SER A 30 1.37 -10.28 6.10
C SER A 30 2.15 -9.45 7.10
N ALA A 31 2.48 -8.20 6.77
CA ALA A 31 3.14 -7.30 7.70
C ALA A 31 2.85 -5.89 7.27
N GLU A 32 2.73 -4.98 8.24
CA GLU A 32 2.42 -3.59 7.94
C GLU A 32 3.46 -2.68 8.57
N GLU A 33 3.80 -1.64 7.83
CA GLU A 33 4.65 -0.59 8.31
C GLU A 33 3.98 0.73 8.00
N GLU A 34 4.50 1.79 8.56
CA GLU A 34 3.91 3.09 8.37
C GLU A 34 3.87 3.48 6.90
N ASN A 35 4.93 3.23 6.18
CA ASN A 35 5.00 3.60 4.79
C ASN A 35 5.30 2.40 3.90
N GLY A 36 4.80 1.23 4.26
CA GLY A 36 5.03 0.06 3.44
C GLY A 36 4.28 -1.15 3.96
N MET A 37 4.52 -2.27 3.31
CA MET A 37 3.82 -3.49 3.70
C MET A 37 4.47 -4.67 3.02
N ARG A 38 4.16 -5.86 3.51
CA ARG A 38 4.47 -7.09 2.81
C ARG A 38 3.16 -7.72 2.42
N PHE A 39 3.06 -8.06 1.16
CA PHE A 39 1.84 -8.65 0.65
C PHE A 39 2.15 -10.05 0.15
N SER A 40 1.43 -11.03 0.70
CA SER A 40 1.62 -12.43 0.34
C SER A 40 0.52 -12.87 -0.59
N LEU A 41 0.92 -13.42 -1.72
CA LEU A 41 -0.03 -13.89 -2.70
C LEU A 41 -0.52 -15.29 -2.35
N ALA A 42 -1.70 -15.60 -2.85
CA ALA A 42 -2.27 -16.93 -2.61
C ALA A 42 -1.36 -18.02 -3.12
N GLY A 43 -0.55 -17.74 -4.14
CA GLY A 43 0.37 -18.72 -4.68
C GLY A 43 1.64 -18.92 -3.88
N GLY A 44 1.84 -18.16 -2.83
CA GLY A 44 2.98 -18.35 -1.95
C GLY A 44 4.08 -17.33 -2.06
N LYS A 45 4.02 -16.45 -3.04
CA LYS A 45 5.04 -15.41 -3.17
C LYS A 45 4.70 -14.24 -2.26
N THR A 46 5.73 -13.60 -1.73
CA THR A 46 5.57 -12.44 -0.87
C THR A 46 6.38 -11.29 -1.43
N PHE A 47 5.78 -10.13 -1.49
CA PHE A 47 6.43 -8.93 -1.98
C PHE A 47 6.51 -7.89 -0.87
N SER A 48 7.65 -7.21 -0.81
CA SER A 48 7.84 -6.11 0.12
C SER A 48 7.67 -4.82 -0.66
N ILE A 49 6.79 -3.96 -0.21
CA ILE A 49 6.46 -2.73 -0.90
C ILE A 49 6.75 -1.57 0.05
N LYS A 50 7.51 -0.61 -0.43
CA LYS A 50 7.83 0.56 0.36
C LYS A 50 7.46 1.80 -0.43
N VAL A 51 6.82 2.75 0.23
CA VAL A 51 6.38 3.99 -0.39
C VAL A 51 7.27 5.13 0.10
N GLU A 52 7.86 5.85 -0.83
CA GLU A 52 8.72 6.97 -0.51
C GLU A 52 8.34 8.16 -1.35
N GLU A 53 8.39 9.32 -0.76
CA GLU A 53 8.16 10.54 -1.51
C GLU A 53 9.47 10.92 -2.20
N VAL A 54 9.37 11.26 -3.46
CA VAL A 54 10.53 11.62 -4.25
C VAL A 54 10.43 13.10 -4.59
N LEU A 55 11.50 13.83 -4.38
CA LEU A 55 11.50 15.26 -4.63
C LEU A 55 11.76 15.56 -6.10
#